data_8a90cfe9205561808163cab4d6452c81
#
_entry.id   8a90cfe9205561808163cab4d6452c81
#
_cell.length_a   1.000
_cell.length_b   1.000
_cell.length_c   1.000
_cell.angle_alpha   90.00
_cell.angle_beta   90.00
_cell.angle_gamma   90.00
#
_symmetry.space_group_name_H-M   'P 1'
#
loop_
_entity.id
_entity.type
_entity.pdbx_description
1 polymer ?
#
loop_
_entity_poly.entity_id
_entity_poly.type
_entity_poly.pdbx_seq_one_letter_code
_entity_poly.pdbx_strand_id
1 'polypeptide(L)'
;MTTEYLDLDDAFDAYAEAVEVSVEQAKDALLNRGQLESALARPQNAAAYEDADIVRQASTLFWGVATNHPFRDGNKRTSVVVLRSFLNLNGYDMTLSEDEIFRLALGVADGHLAVDAVEVTLRPAVVPL
;
A
#
# COMPACT_ATOMS: atom_id res chain seq x y z
N MET A 1 -2.74 -21.59 -1.87
CA MET A 1 -3.72 -20.50 -1.95
C MET A 1 -3.23 -19.45 -2.92
N THR A 2 -4.13 -18.88 -3.69
CA THR A 2 -3.82 -17.83 -4.66
C THR A 2 -3.83 -16.48 -3.96
N THR A 3 -2.83 -15.65 -4.23
CA THR A 3 -2.79 -14.28 -3.71
C THR A 3 -3.86 -13.43 -4.40
N GLU A 4 -4.59 -12.66 -3.60
CA GLU A 4 -5.57 -11.71 -4.11
C GLU A 4 -4.94 -10.31 -4.21
N TYR A 5 -5.23 -9.59 -5.28
CA TYR A 5 -4.66 -8.28 -5.54
C TYR A 5 -5.73 -7.19 -5.53
N LEU A 6 -5.37 -5.99 -5.09
CA LEU A 6 -6.27 -4.85 -5.07
C LEU A 6 -6.38 -4.24 -6.47
N ASP A 7 -7.58 -3.82 -6.82
CA ASP A 7 -7.87 -3.12 -8.08
C ASP A 7 -8.08 -1.61 -7.84
N LEU A 8 -8.44 -0.89 -8.90
CA LEU A 8 -8.68 0.56 -8.81
C LEU A 8 -9.81 0.90 -7.84
N ASP A 9 -10.88 0.14 -7.84
CA ASP A 9 -12.01 0.38 -6.92
C ASP A 9 -11.57 0.21 -5.48
N ASP A 10 -10.76 -0.79 -5.19
CA ASP A 10 -10.18 -0.99 -3.86
C ASP A 10 -9.32 0.21 -3.44
N ALA A 11 -8.56 0.76 -4.37
CA ALA A 11 -7.71 1.93 -4.10
C ALA A 11 -8.55 3.19 -3.82
N PHE A 12 -9.65 3.38 -4.53
CA PHE A 12 -10.56 4.49 -4.25
C PHE A 12 -11.23 4.32 -2.89
N ASP A 13 -11.64 3.11 -2.52
CA ASP A 13 -12.18 2.81 -1.19
C ASP A 13 -11.14 3.13 -0.12
N ALA A 14 -9.89 2.75 -0.34
CA ALA A 14 -8.79 3.02 0.59
C ALA A 14 -8.55 4.52 0.78
N TYR A 15 -8.55 5.28 -0.32
CA TYR A 15 -8.41 6.74 -0.24
C TYR A 15 -9.58 7.36 0.52
N ALA A 16 -10.81 6.93 0.20
CA ALA A 16 -12.01 7.43 0.86
C ALA A 16 -11.96 7.21 2.37
N GLU A 17 -11.50 6.04 2.81
CA GLU A 17 -11.32 5.74 4.24
C GLU A 17 -10.19 6.59 4.84
N ALA A 18 -9.06 6.66 4.17
CA ALA A 18 -7.86 7.34 4.68
C ALA A 18 -8.07 8.85 4.87
N VAL A 19 -8.78 9.47 3.96
CA VAL A 19 -8.97 10.93 3.89
C VAL A 19 -10.35 11.35 4.41
N GLU A 20 -11.21 10.37 4.71
CA GLU A 20 -12.56 10.59 5.24
C GLU A 20 -13.44 11.38 4.27
N VAL A 21 -13.49 10.90 3.04
CA VAL A 21 -14.31 11.48 1.97
C VAL A 21 -15.13 10.37 1.28
N SER A 22 -16.00 10.75 0.36
CA SER A 22 -16.77 9.79 -0.43
C SER A 22 -15.88 9.15 -1.51
N VAL A 23 -16.33 8.02 -2.06
CA VAL A 23 -15.66 7.37 -3.19
C VAL A 23 -15.65 8.30 -4.43
N GLU A 24 -16.72 9.08 -4.63
CA GLU A 24 -16.76 10.05 -5.72
C GLU A 24 -15.69 11.12 -5.57
N GLN A 25 -15.49 11.62 -4.35
CA GLN A 25 -14.42 12.56 -4.06
C GLN A 25 -13.05 11.92 -4.21
N ALA A 26 -12.91 10.62 -3.89
CA ALA A 26 -11.67 9.88 -4.11
C ALA A 26 -11.32 9.85 -5.61
N LYS A 27 -12.30 9.58 -6.46
CA LYS A 27 -12.09 9.57 -7.91
C LYS A 27 -11.67 10.93 -8.43
N ASP A 28 -12.28 12.02 -7.91
CA ASP A 28 -11.93 13.39 -8.27
C ASP A 28 -10.52 13.77 -7.82
N ALA A 29 -10.01 13.16 -6.75
CA ALA A 29 -8.68 13.44 -6.23
C ALA A 29 -7.56 12.75 -7.01
N LEU A 30 -7.88 11.81 -7.90
CA LEU A 30 -6.90 11.08 -8.68
C LEU A 30 -6.27 12.01 -9.71
N LEU A 31 -4.95 12.21 -9.63
CA LEU A 31 -4.19 13.02 -10.56
C LEU A 31 -3.60 12.20 -11.70
N ASN A 32 -3.13 10.99 -11.37
CA ASN A 32 -2.39 10.18 -12.34
C ASN A 32 -2.79 8.72 -12.20
N ARG A 33 -3.71 8.29 -13.07
CA ARG A 33 -4.20 6.93 -13.09
C ARG A 33 -3.09 5.91 -13.36
N GLY A 34 -2.17 6.24 -14.28
CA GLY A 34 -1.05 5.35 -14.61
C GLY A 34 -0.13 5.11 -13.41
N GLN A 35 0.09 6.12 -12.59
CA GLN A 35 0.90 5.98 -11.38
C GLN A 35 0.19 5.10 -10.34
N LEU A 36 -1.12 5.20 -10.22
CA LEU A 36 -1.89 4.32 -9.33
C LEU A 36 -1.87 2.89 -9.83
N GLU A 37 -2.14 2.66 -11.11
CA GLU A 37 -2.10 1.33 -11.71
C GLU A 37 -0.71 0.70 -11.57
N SER A 38 0.35 1.48 -11.76
CA SER A 38 1.73 1.03 -11.58
C SER A 38 1.98 0.56 -10.13
N ALA A 39 1.53 1.33 -9.15
CA ALA A 39 1.68 0.96 -7.74
C ALA A 39 0.91 -0.32 -7.42
N LEU A 40 -0.33 -0.44 -7.90
CA LEU A 40 -1.18 -1.62 -7.66
C LEU A 40 -0.63 -2.90 -8.32
N ALA A 41 0.14 -2.75 -9.41
CA ALA A 41 0.73 -3.90 -10.11
C ALA A 41 2.02 -4.41 -9.46
N ARG A 42 2.65 -3.63 -8.57
CA ARG A 42 3.94 -4.00 -7.96
C ARG A 42 3.93 -5.34 -7.23
N PRO A 43 2.94 -5.66 -6.38
CA PRO A 43 2.97 -6.95 -5.67
C PRO A 43 2.91 -8.14 -6.62
N GLN A 44 2.08 -8.08 -7.66
CA GLN A 44 1.99 -9.17 -8.62
C GLN A 44 3.28 -9.30 -9.43
N ASN A 45 3.89 -8.20 -9.82
CA ASN A 45 5.17 -8.20 -10.52
C ASN A 45 6.27 -8.77 -9.63
N ALA A 46 6.31 -8.41 -8.35
CA ALA A 46 7.29 -8.96 -7.42
C ALA A 46 7.12 -10.48 -7.26
N ALA A 47 5.88 -10.97 -7.17
CA ALA A 47 5.62 -12.39 -7.13
C ALA A 47 6.12 -13.11 -8.39
N ALA A 48 5.89 -12.52 -9.56
CA ALA A 48 6.25 -13.12 -10.84
C ALA A 48 7.76 -13.12 -11.12
N TYR A 49 8.46 -12.03 -10.77
CA TYR A 49 9.87 -11.84 -11.15
C TYR A 49 10.86 -12.10 -10.02
N GLU A 50 10.43 -12.00 -8.76
CA GLU A 50 11.30 -12.17 -7.59
C GLU A 50 10.89 -13.35 -6.72
N ASP A 51 9.82 -14.06 -7.05
CA ASP A 51 9.23 -15.10 -6.21
C ASP A 51 8.90 -14.55 -4.79
N ALA A 52 8.43 -13.31 -4.74
CA ALA A 52 8.19 -12.59 -3.49
C ALA A 52 7.08 -13.23 -2.67
N ASP A 53 7.30 -13.37 -1.35
CA ASP A 53 6.26 -13.79 -0.43
C ASP A 53 5.29 -12.63 -0.14
N ILE A 54 4.27 -12.86 0.69
CA ILE A 54 3.24 -11.86 0.94
C ILE A 54 3.79 -10.60 1.60
N VAL A 55 4.80 -10.73 2.46
CA VAL A 55 5.40 -9.57 3.13
C VAL A 55 6.16 -8.69 2.14
N ARG A 56 6.95 -9.30 1.25
CA ARG A 56 7.66 -8.56 0.20
C ARG A 56 6.67 -7.90 -0.76
N GLN A 57 5.63 -8.63 -1.17
CA GLN A 57 4.57 -8.07 -2.03
C GLN A 57 3.89 -6.87 -1.38
N ALA A 58 3.52 -6.98 -0.11
CA ALA A 58 2.91 -5.89 0.64
C ALA A 58 3.83 -4.67 0.73
N SER A 59 5.12 -4.91 0.94
CA SER A 59 6.14 -3.86 1.03
C SER A 59 6.26 -3.08 -0.28
N THR A 60 6.23 -3.77 -1.42
CA THR A 60 6.31 -3.12 -2.74
C THR A 60 5.08 -2.27 -3.04
N LEU A 61 3.90 -2.75 -2.64
CA LEU A 61 2.65 -2.02 -2.82
C LEU A 61 2.64 -0.73 -1.99
N PHE A 62 2.94 -0.85 -0.71
CA PHE A 62 3.01 0.28 0.21
C PHE A 62 3.99 1.35 -0.30
N TRP A 63 5.20 0.92 -0.64
CA TRP A 63 6.23 1.80 -1.16
C TRP A 63 5.79 2.49 -2.45
N GLY A 64 5.12 1.75 -3.33
CA GLY A 64 4.64 2.28 -4.61
C GLY A 64 3.61 3.39 -4.44
N VAL A 65 2.62 3.20 -3.57
CA VAL A 65 1.60 4.22 -3.32
C VAL A 65 2.22 5.46 -2.67
N ALA A 66 3.13 5.25 -1.71
CA ALA A 66 3.76 6.36 -1.00
C ALA A 66 4.71 7.18 -1.89
N THR A 67 5.34 6.57 -2.90
CA THR A 67 6.31 7.26 -3.77
C THR A 67 5.72 7.76 -5.07
N ASN A 68 4.70 7.10 -5.64
CA ASN A 68 4.16 7.47 -6.95
C ASN A 68 3.25 8.69 -6.91
N HIS A 69 2.76 9.08 -5.74
CA HIS A 69 1.88 10.23 -5.55
C HIS A 69 0.70 10.25 -6.55
N PRO A 70 -0.10 9.18 -6.62
CA PRO A 70 -1.18 9.11 -7.63
C PRO A 70 -2.32 10.08 -7.36
N PHE A 71 -2.56 10.45 -6.10
CA PHE A 71 -3.61 11.38 -5.71
C PHE A 71 -3.04 12.77 -5.45
N ARG A 72 -3.93 13.78 -5.47
CA ARG A 72 -3.60 15.18 -5.22
C ARG A 72 -2.95 15.39 -3.86
N ASP A 73 -3.44 14.64 -2.85
CA ASP A 73 -2.94 14.64 -1.47
C ASP A 73 -3.31 13.30 -0.82
N GLY A 74 -2.96 13.12 0.45
CA GLY A 74 -3.36 11.93 1.20
C GLY A 74 -2.68 10.64 0.78
N ASN A 75 -1.64 10.68 -0.04
CA ASN A 75 -0.98 9.47 -0.54
C ASN A 75 -0.35 8.64 0.59
N LYS A 76 0.26 9.29 1.58
CA LYS A 76 0.86 8.60 2.71
C LYS A 76 -0.19 7.86 3.56
N ARG A 77 -1.30 8.53 3.86
CA ARG A 77 -2.41 7.90 4.61
C ARG A 77 -3.05 6.79 3.80
N THR A 78 -3.22 6.99 2.49
CA THR A 78 -3.75 5.98 1.59
C THR A 78 -2.85 4.74 1.56
N SER A 79 -1.52 4.93 1.55
CA SER A 79 -0.58 3.80 1.56
C SER A 79 -0.75 2.91 2.80
N VAL A 80 -1.06 3.51 3.96
CA VAL A 80 -1.32 2.78 5.21
C VAL A 80 -2.56 1.90 5.08
N VAL A 81 -3.65 2.46 4.55
CA VAL A 81 -4.91 1.72 4.38
C VAL A 81 -4.76 0.64 3.32
N VAL A 82 -4.11 0.94 2.20
CA VAL A 82 -3.84 -0.02 1.11
C VAL A 82 -3.02 -1.21 1.63
N LEU A 83 -1.99 -0.95 2.43
CA LEU A 83 -1.17 -2.00 3.02
C LEU A 83 -2.01 -2.95 3.88
N ARG A 84 -2.79 -2.40 4.79
CA ARG A 84 -3.63 -3.22 5.68
C ARG A 84 -4.68 -3.98 4.88
N SER A 85 -5.33 -3.33 3.92
CA SER A 85 -6.34 -3.97 3.07
C SER A 85 -5.77 -5.15 2.29
N PHE A 86 -4.58 -4.99 1.72
CA PHE A 86 -3.91 -6.07 0.99
C PHE A 86 -3.59 -7.25 1.90
N LEU A 87 -3.03 -6.99 3.07
CA LEU A 87 -2.70 -8.04 4.04
C LEU A 87 -3.97 -8.76 4.51
N ASN A 88 -5.00 -8.01 4.90
CA ASN A 88 -6.25 -8.59 5.38
C ASN A 88 -6.93 -9.44 4.32
N LEU A 89 -6.95 -8.98 3.08
CA LEU A 89 -7.51 -9.73 1.95
C LEU A 89 -6.84 -11.10 1.78
N ASN A 90 -5.56 -11.19 2.13
CA ASN A 90 -4.75 -12.38 1.98
C ASN A 90 -4.58 -13.19 3.29
N GLY A 91 -5.37 -12.89 4.31
CA GLY A 91 -5.39 -13.66 5.55
C GLY A 91 -4.38 -13.23 6.60
N TYR A 92 -3.87 -12.02 6.52
CA TYR A 92 -2.88 -11.46 7.46
C TYR A 92 -3.33 -10.12 8.04
N ASP A 93 -2.74 -9.79 9.16
CA ASP A 93 -2.82 -8.46 9.75
C ASP A 93 -1.43 -8.09 10.24
N MET A 94 -1.29 -6.94 10.89
CA MET A 94 -0.02 -6.50 11.41
C MET A 94 -0.17 -5.93 12.81
N THR A 95 0.91 -6.05 13.60
CA THR A 95 0.95 -5.60 14.98
C THR A 95 1.33 -4.13 15.13
N LEU A 96 1.82 -3.50 14.05
CA LEU A 96 2.12 -2.07 14.05
C LEU A 96 0.83 -1.24 14.08
N SER A 97 0.87 -0.14 14.83
CA SER A 97 -0.24 0.82 14.84
C SER A 97 -0.27 1.62 13.54
N GLU A 98 -1.41 2.25 13.27
CA GLU A 98 -1.52 3.13 12.10
C GLU A 98 -0.50 4.27 12.16
N ASP A 99 -0.25 4.83 13.34
CA ASP A 99 0.76 5.88 13.51
C ASP A 99 2.17 5.41 13.18
N GLU A 100 2.52 4.20 13.62
CA GLU A 100 3.83 3.62 13.30
C GLU A 100 4.00 3.40 11.80
N ILE A 101 2.96 2.90 11.13
CA ILE A 101 2.98 2.69 9.68
C ILE A 101 3.01 4.03 8.95
N PHE A 102 2.30 5.03 9.45
CA PHE A 102 2.31 6.36 8.85
C PHE A 102 3.72 6.99 8.92
N ARG A 103 4.42 6.81 10.02
CA ARG A 103 5.83 7.27 10.12
C ARG A 103 6.72 6.57 9.10
N LEU A 104 6.47 5.28 8.87
CA LEU A 104 7.18 4.53 7.83
C LEU A 104 6.88 5.16 6.45
N ALA A 105 5.62 5.50 6.19
CA ALA A 105 5.22 6.16 4.95
C ALA A 105 5.90 7.51 4.75
N LEU A 106 6.07 8.28 5.83
CA LEU A 106 6.81 9.55 5.78
C LEU A 106 8.26 9.33 5.32
N GLY A 107 8.94 8.35 5.90
CA GLY A 107 10.32 8.01 5.53
C GLY A 107 10.46 7.56 4.08
N VAL A 108 9.48 6.80 3.59
CA VAL A 108 9.44 6.37 2.18
C VAL A 108 9.23 7.57 1.26
N ALA A 109 8.24 8.40 1.56
CA ALA A 109 7.89 9.57 0.72
C ALA A 109 9.03 10.59 0.65
N ASP A 110 9.79 10.73 1.73
CA ASP A 110 10.94 11.63 1.80
C ASP A 110 12.19 11.08 1.12
N GLY A 111 12.12 9.86 0.58
CA GLY A 111 13.25 9.23 -0.10
C GLY A 111 14.29 8.61 0.82
N HIS A 112 14.03 8.52 2.13
CA HIS A 112 14.97 7.96 3.10
C HIS A 112 14.89 6.44 3.21
N LEU A 113 13.77 5.83 2.82
CA LEU A 113 13.56 4.39 2.96
C LEU A 113 13.28 3.74 1.60
N ALA A 114 14.06 2.72 1.27
CA ALA A 114 13.83 1.86 0.12
C ALA A 114 12.87 0.72 0.50
N VAL A 115 12.42 -0.03 -0.49
CA VAL A 115 11.52 -1.17 -0.29
C VAL A 115 12.09 -2.18 0.71
N ASP A 116 13.40 -2.45 0.64
CA ASP A 116 14.05 -3.42 1.53
C ASP A 116 13.93 -3.01 3.00
N ALA A 117 14.06 -1.73 3.30
CA ALA A 117 13.91 -1.20 4.65
C ALA A 117 12.46 -1.34 5.15
N VAL A 118 11.49 -1.11 4.26
CA VAL A 118 10.07 -1.34 4.57
C VAL A 118 9.84 -2.80 4.94
N GLU A 119 10.35 -3.71 4.12
CA GLU A 119 10.19 -5.15 4.36
C GLU A 119 10.79 -5.58 5.70
N VAL A 120 11.97 -5.11 6.03
CA VAL A 120 12.63 -5.41 7.31
C VAL A 120 11.74 -4.99 8.49
N THR A 121 11.11 -3.85 8.40
CA THR A 121 10.21 -3.34 9.45
C THR A 121 8.91 -4.13 9.53
N LEU A 122 8.33 -4.50 8.39
CA LEU A 122 7.03 -5.17 8.35
C LEU A 122 7.12 -6.66 8.70
N ARG A 123 8.19 -7.32 8.33
CA ARG A 123 8.28 -8.79 8.44
C ARG A 123 7.98 -9.33 9.83
N PRO A 124 8.58 -8.81 10.93
CA PRO A 124 8.26 -9.33 12.25
C PRO A 124 6.86 -8.94 12.74
N ALA A 125 6.22 -7.97 12.10
CA ALA A 125 4.93 -7.44 12.53
C ALA A 125 3.74 -8.05 11.78
N VAL A 126 3.95 -8.74 10.68
CA VAL A 126 2.89 -9.39 9.91
C VAL A 126 2.55 -10.73 10.55
N VAL A 127 1.28 -10.92 10.88
CA VAL A 127 0.77 -12.09 11.59
C VAL A 127 -0.47 -12.63 10.91
N PRO A 128 -0.76 -13.93 11.00
CA PRO A 128 -2.02 -14.49 10.49
C PRO A 128 -3.23 -13.87 11.19
N LEU A 129 -4.30 -13.72 10.47
CA LEU A 129 -5.59 -13.30 11.04
C LEU A 129 -6.17 -14.40 11.92
#